data_7f4f5880da88171b8807cdb9a6ae4b80
#
_entry.id   7f4f5880da88171b8807cdb9a6ae4b80
#
_cell.length_a   1.000
_cell.length_b   1.000
_cell.length_c   1.000
_cell.angle_alpha   90.00
_cell.angle_beta   90.00
_cell.angle_gamma   90.00
#
_symmetry.space_group_name_H-M   'P 1'
#
loop_
_entity.id
_entity.type
_entity.pdbx_description
1 polymer ?
#
loop_
_entity_poly.entity_id
_entity_poly.type
_entity_poly.pdbx_seq_one_letter_code
_entity_poly.pdbx_strand_id
1 'polypeptide(L)'
;MIYQFEIFRNLGFTEKRTLILHLFFSFIEGLALGVFALNEFVFIRSLKGTDFQLGLLFLIMNFVLLFSVVFTEFLKRYKNKRKLLIYVALLTRLPMLCFLLFPKDLQILLSSEFYHLMFIAIFFIYYLAKPVVLPIINLYLKNNYKDQNFGKLFSYSTMINNATMIVATFLFGLLMDFDYNWYRIVYP
;
A
#
# COMPACT_ATOMS: atom_id res chain seq x y z
N MET A 1 -25.05 -6.01 18.10
CA MET A 1 -23.92 -5.25 18.67
C MET A 1 -23.31 -5.91 19.92
N ILE A 2 -24.07 -6.51 20.83
CA ILE A 2 -23.60 -7.15 22.08
C ILE A 2 -22.75 -8.42 21.80
N TYR A 3 -23.10 -9.24 20.83
CA TYR A 3 -22.34 -10.44 20.42
C TYR A 3 -20.91 -10.16 19.89
N GLN A 4 -20.65 -8.97 19.41
CA GLN A 4 -19.33 -8.61 18.87
C GLN A 4 -18.30 -8.36 19.97
N PHE A 5 -18.71 -7.82 21.12
CA PHE A 5 -17.81 -7.58 22.27
C PHE A 5 -17.40 -8.88 23.00
N GLU A 6 -18.21 -9.93 22.94
CA GLU A 6 -17.87 -11.23 23.57
C GLU A 6 -16.68 -11.92 22.91
N ILE A 7 -16.49 -11.73 21.59
CA ILE A 7 -15.36 -12.34 20.86
C ILE A 7 -14.03 -11.81 21.40
N PHE A 8 -13.93 -10.49 21.60
CA PHE A 8 -12.70 -9.87 22.12
C PHE A 8 -12.37 -10.32 23.56
N ARG A 9 -13.38 -10.69 24.34
CA ARG A 9 -13.21 -11.17 25.71
C ARG A 9 -12.62 -12.58 25.77
N ASN A 10 -12.97 -13.43 24.80
CA ASN A 10 -12.60 -14.85 24.77
C ASN A 10 -11.34 -15.16 23.94
N LEU A 11 -10.67 -14.15 23.39
CA LEU A 11 -9.43 -14.33 22.64
C LEU A 11 -8.27 -14.69 23.58
N GLY A 12 -7.42 -15.61 23.16
CA GLY A 12 -6.15 -15.89 23.81
C GLY A 12 -5.19 -14.71 23.76
N PHE A 13 -4.22 -14.67 24.65
CA PHE A 13 -3.24 -13.58 24.73
C PHE A 13 -2.54 -13.30 23.38
N THR A 14 -2.08 -14.36 22.69
CA THR A 14 -1.43 -14.27 21.38
C THR A 14 -2.36 -13.71 20.31
N GLU A 15 -3.63 -14.16 20.29
CA GLU A 15 -4.62 -13.66 19.33
C GLU A 15 -4.91 -12.18 19.56
N LYS A 16 -5.08 -11.75 20.82
CA LYS A 16 -5.30 -10.32 21.15
C LYS A 16 -4.15 -9.44 20.68
N ARG A 17 -2.91 -9.83 20.98
CA ARG A 17 -1.72 -9.09 20.58
C ARG A 17 -1.62 -9.02 19.05
N THR A 18 -1.84 -10.14 18.37
CA THR A 18 -1.83 -10.19 16.90
C THR A 18 -2.92 -9.33 16.31
N LEU A 19 -4.13 -9.33 16.88
CA LEU A 19 -5.22 -8.50 16.42
C LEU A 19 -4.91 -7.00 16.53
N ILE A 20 -4.38 -6.55 17.66
CA ILE A 20 -4.01 -5.14 17.83
C ILE A 20 -2.98 -4.71 16.78
N LEU A 21 -1.95 -5.52 16.57
CA LEU A 21 -0.93 -5.26 15.56
C LEU A 21 -1.52 -5.28 14.13
N HIS A 22 -2.42 -6.21 13.86
CA HIS A 22 -3.09 -6.31 12.56
C HIS A 22 -4.02 -5.14 12.29
N LEU A 23 -4.78 -4.68 13.29
CA LEU A 23 -5.63 -3.49 13.18
C LEU A 23 -4.79 -2.23 12.92
N PHE A 24 -3.69 -2.08 13.66
CA PHE A 24 -2.76 -0.96 13.47
C PHE A 24 -2.11 -0.98 12.08
N PHE A 25 -1.66 -2.16 11.65
CA PHE A 25 -1.15 -2.35 10.29
C PHE A 25 -2.20 -2.00 9.24
N SER A 26 -3.43 -2.50 9.40
CA SER A 26 -4.54 -2.24 8.47
C SER A 26 -4.93 -0.77 8.41
N PHE A 27 -4.84 -0.06 9.53
CA PHE A 27 -5.06 1.39 9.56
C PHE A 27 -3.99 2.14 8.75
N ILE A 28 -2.71 1.86 8.99
CA ILE A 28 -1.61 2.51 8.25
C ILE A 28 -1.64 2.15 6.77
N GLU A 29 -1.87 0.86 6.45
CA GLU A 29 -1.99 0.41 5.06
C GLU A 29 -3.18 1.06 4.36
N GLY A 30 -4.31 1.22 5.06
CA GLY A 30 -5.48 1.93 4.55
C GLY A 30 -5.19 3.40 4.23
N LEU A 31 -4.42 4.11 5.08
CA LEU A 31 -3.98 5.47 4.79
C LEU A 31 -3.14 5.51 3.50
N ALA A 32 -2.14 4.64 3.39
CA ALA A 32 -1.27 4.59 2.22
C ALA A 32 -2.06 4.24 0.94
N LEU A 33 -2.93 3.23 0.99
CA LEU A 33 -3.75 2.83 -0.16
C LEU A 33 -4.73 3.94 -0.56
N GLY A 34 -5.30 4.68 0.42
CA GLY A 34 -6.20 5.79 0.15
C GLY A 34 -5.52 6.94 -0.58
N VAL A 35 -4.30 7.27 -0.17
CA VAL A 35 -3.48 8.29 -0.85
C VAL A 35 -3.10 7.82 -2.27
N PHE A 36 -2.69 6.57 -2.42
CA PHE A 36 -2.27 6.03 -3.72
C PHE A 36 -3.44 5.69 -4.65
N ALA A 37 -4.67 5.65 -4.16
CA ALA A 37 -5.86 5.50 -5.00
C ALA A 37 -6.04 6.67 -5.99
N LEU A 38 -5.40 7.82 -5.73
CA LEU A 38 -5.44 8.98 -6.61
C LEU A 38 -4.18 9.13 -7.47
N ASN A 39 -3.31 8.11 -7.56
CA ASN A 39 -2.05 8.22 -8.29
C ASN A 39 -2.25 8.55 -9.78
N GLU A 40 -3.27 7.98 -10.43
CA GLU A 40 -3.59 8.26 -11.81
C GLU A 40 -4.09 9.70 -11.98
N PHE A 41 -4.93 10.15 -11.05
CA PHE A 41 -5.41 11.53 -11.04
C PHE A 41 -4.26 12.53 -10.87
N VAL A 42 -3.35 12.27 -9.93
CA VAL A 42 -2.12 13.07 -9.73
C VAL A 42 -1.27 13.07 -10.98
N PHE A 43 -1.09 11.92 -11.63
CA PHE A 43 -0.29 11.78 -12.84
C PHE A 43 -0.81 12.64 -13.99
N ILE A 44 -2.14 12.63 -14.21
CA ILE A 44 -2.76 13.45 -15.27
C ILE A 44 -2.78 14.94 -14.88
N ARG A 45 -3.21 15.25 -13.66
CA ARG A 45 -3.52 16.63 -13.27
C ARG A 45 -2.26 17.43 -12.92
N SER A 46 -1.33 16.82 -12.17
CA SER A 46 -0.13 17.49 -11.68
C SER A 46 1.05 17.34 -12.61
N LEU A 47 1.25 16.16 -13.22
CA LEU A 47 2.39 15.93 -14.11
C LEU A 47 2.03 16.10 -15.59
N LYS A 48 0.73 16.14 -15.95
CA LYS A 48 0.28 16.22 -17.35
C LYS A 48 0.81 15.05 -18.21
N GLY A 49 0.89 13.85 -17.64
CA GLY A 49 1.33 12.66 -18.34
C GLY A 49 0.44 12.31 -19.53
N THR A 50 0.98 11.56 -20.49
CA THR A 50 0.24 11.12 -21.69
C THR A 50 -0.71 9.96 -21.36
N ASP A 51 -1.73 9.75 -22.22
CA ASP A 51 -2.67 8.63 -22.09
C ASP A 51 -1.96 7.26 -22.14
N PHE A 52 -0.91 7.15 -22.94
CA PHE A 52 -0.09 5.92 -23.00
C PHE A 52 0.62 5.65 -21.66
N GLN A 53 1.23 6.68 -21.08
CA GLN A 53 1.92 6.58 -19.78
C GLN A 53 0.92 6.26 -18.65
N LEU A 54 -0.29 6.83 -18.73
CA LEU A 54 -1.39 6.50 -17.83
C LEU A 54 -1.78 5.01 -17.95
N GLY A 55 -1.90 4.52 -19.19
CA GLY A 55 -2.15 3.10 -19.46
C GLY A 55 -1.09 2.19 -18.83
N LEU A 56 0.21 2.58 -18.90
CA LEU A 56 1.28 1.87 -18.22
C LEU A 56 1.08 1.84 -16.70
N LEU A 57 0.66 2.97 -16.10
CA LEU A 57 0.42 3.05 -14.65
C LEU A 57 -0.70 2.10 -14.21
N PHE A 58 -1.80 2.00 -14.97
CA PHE A 58 -2.87 1.01 -14.73
C PHE A 58 -2.39 -0.44 -14.87
N LEU A 59 -1.51 -0.70 -15.82
CA LEU A 59 -1.00 -2.06 -16.06
C LEU A 59 -0.07 -2.54 -14.94
N ILE A 60 0.67 -1.65 -14.28
CA ILE A 60 1.69 -2.01 -13.29
C ILE A 60 1.14 -2.92 -12.20
N MET A 61 0.01 -2.57 -11.60
CA MET A 61 -0.56 -3.35 -10.48
C MET A 61 -0.92 -4.76 -10.93
N ASN A 62 -1.54 -4.91 -12.10
CA ASN A 62 -1.94 -6.20 -12.64
C ASN A 62 -0.72 -7.01 -13.11
N PHE A 63 0.24 -6.35 -13.74
CA PHE A 63 1.48 -6.98 -14.19
C PHE A 63 2.29 -7.57 -13.03
N VAL A 64 2.42 -6.82 -11.93
CA VAL A 64 3.11 -7.28 -10.73
C VAL A 64 2.44 -8.51 -10.13
N LEU A 65 1.11 -8.61 -10.19
CA LEU A 65 0.39 -9.79 -9.69
C LEU A 65 0.70 -11.07 -10.50
N LEU A 66 1.01 -10.96 -11.80
CA LEU A 66 1.43 -12.12 -12.60
C LEU A 66 2.71 -12.75 -12.05
N PHE A 67 3.62 -11.94 -11.52
CA PHE A 67 4.86 -12.44 -10.90
C PHE A 67 4.66 -13.01 -9.50
N SER A 68 3.48 -12.89 -8.91
CA SER A 68 3.21 -13.38 -7.54
C SER A 68 3.49 -14.88 -7.40
N VAL A 69 3.26 -15.67 -8.45
CA VAL A 69 3.54 -17.11 -8.48
C VAL A 69 5.04 -17.36 -8.32
N VAL A 70 5.89 -16.65 -9.07
CA VAL A 70 7.35 -16.76 -9.01
C VAL A 70 7.87 -16.34 -7.63
N PHE A 71 7.36 -15.22 -7.12
CA PHE A 71 7.73 -14.74 -5.78
C PHE A 71 7.29 -15.71 -4.68
N THR A 72 6.16 -16.38 -4.82
CA THR A 72 5.69 -17.37 -3.84
C THR A 72 6.63 -18.57 -3.76
N GLU A 73 7.14 -19.07 -4.87
CA GLU A 73 8.14 -20.16 -4.87
C GLU A 73 9.46 -19.71 -4.24
N PHE A 74 9.92 -18.50 -4.52
CA PHE A 74 11.08 -17.92 -3.86
C PHE A 74 10.88 -17.80 -2.33
N LEU A 75 9.69 -17.33 -1.91
CA LEU A 75 9.35 -17.17 -0.50
C LEU A 75 9.35 -18.48 0.29
N LYS A 76 8.98 -19.60 -0.34
CA LYS A 76 9.03 -20.94 0.30
C LYS A 76 10.47 -21.32 0.70
N ARG A 77 11.44 -20.93 -0.11
CA ARG A 77 12.88 -21.25 0.09
C ARG A 77 13.57 -20.33 1.11
N TYR A 78 13.02 -19.13 1.35
CA TYR A 78 13.67 -18.17 2.23
C TYR A 78 13.35 -18.42 3.72
N LYS A 79 14.38 -18.74 4.53
CA LYS A 79 14.20 -19.15 5.93
C LYS A 79 13.76 -18.00 6.85
N ASN A 80 14.32 -16.80 6.68
CA ASN A 80 14.08 -15.67 7.60
C ASN A 80 13.10 -14.64 7.02
N LYS A 81 11.80 -14.99 7.05
CA LYS A 81 10.72 -14.17 6.49
C LYS A 81 10.60 -12.77 7.12
N ARG A 82 10.98 -12.61 8.40
CA ARG A 82 10.97 -11.31 9.08
C ARG A 82 12.00 -10.34 8.48
N LYS A 83 13.24 -10.82 8.26
CA LYS A 83 14.27 -9.98 7.61
C LYS A 83 13.86 -9.61 6.20
N LEU A 84 13.31 -10.58 5.45
CA LEU A 84 12.82 -10.33 4.10
C LEU A 84 11.75 -9.24 4.06
N LEU A 85 10.76 -9.28 4.98
CA LEU A 85 9.74 -8.22 5.08
C LEU A 85 10.35 -6.85 5.28
N ILE A 86 11.33 -6.72 6.18
CA ILE A 86 11.99 -5.44 6.48
C ILE A 86 12.74 -4.94 5.24
N TYR A 87 13.53 -5.80 4.59
CA TYR A 87 14.28 -5.42 3.39
C TYR A 87 13.36 -5.00 2.24
N VAL A 88 12.31 -5.77 1.97
CA VAL A 88 11.36 -5.46 0.92
C VAL A 88 10.62 -4.16 1.25
N ALA A 89 10.17 -3.98 2.49
CA ALA A 89 9.48 -2.76 2.90
C ALA A 89 10.38 -1.52 2.76
N LEU A 90 11.64 -1.60 3.16
CA LEU A 90 12.59 -0.49 3.00
C LEU A 90 12.88 -0.22 1.52
N LEU A 91 13.25 -1.25 0.77
CA LEU A 91 13.64 -1.11 -0.65
C LEU A 91 12.52 -0.54 -1.51
N THR A 92 11.27 -0.88 -1.22
CA THR A 92 10.12 -0.44 -2.04
C THR A 92 9.50 0.87 -1.56
N ARG A 93 9.77 1.31 -0.32
CA ARG A 93 9.27 2.59 0.21
C ARG A 93 10.27 3.72 0.15
N LEU A 94 11.57 3.45 0.27
CA LEU A 94 12.60 4.49 0.14
C LEU A 94 12.50 5.30 -1.17
N PRO A 95 12.21 4.69 -2.35
CA PRO A 95 12.05 5.46 -3.58
C PRO A 95 10.92 6.50 -3.54
N MET A 96 9.91 6.33 -2.66
CA MET A 96 8.86 7.34 -2.47
C MET A 96 9.41 8.69 -2.01
N LEU A 97 10.52 8.69 -1.25
CA LEU A 97 11.18 9.93 -0.84
C LEU A 97 11.66 10.77 -2.04
N CYS A 98 11.88 10.16 -3.20
CA CYS A 98 12.24 10.89 -4.40
C CYS A 98 11.16 11.89 -4.85
N PHE A 99 9.89 11.73 -4.43
CA PHE A 99 8.86 12.72 -4.73
C PHE A 99 9.14 14.09 -4.11
N LEU A 100 9.88 14.17 -3.02
CA LEU A 100 10.33 15.45 -2.44
C LEU A 100 11.21 16.25 -3.39
N LEU A 101 11.92 15.56 -4.29
CA LEU A 101 12.84 16.17 -5.26
C LEU A 101 12.13 16.63 -6.55
N PHE A 102 10.85 16.30 -6.73
CA PHE A 102 10.08 16.74 -7.90
C PHE A 102 9.99 18.27 -7.91
N PRO A 103 10.17 18.92 -9.06
CA PRO A 103 10.04 20.38 -9.16
C PRO A 103 8.59 20.82 -8.90
N LYS A 104 8.44 22.04 -8.36
CA LYS A 104 7.12 22.67 -8.21
C LYS A 104 6.65 23.32 -9.51
N ASP A 105 7.60 23.68 -10.34
CA ASP A 105 7.35 24.37 -11.60
C ASP A 105 6.83 23.40 -12.66
N LEU A 106 5.62 23.67 -13.14
CA LEU A 106 4.95 22.86 -14.16
C LEU A 106 5.75 22.87 -15.47
N GLN A 107 6.43 23.99 -15.82
CA GLN A 107 7.20 24.07 -17.05
C GLN A 107 8.36 23.08 -17.06
N ILE A 108 9.03 22.90 -15.91
CA ILE A 108 10.12 21.94 -15.78
C ILE A 108 9.59 20.51 -15.85
N LEU A 109 8.42 20.23 -15.26
CA LEU A 109 7.77 18.93 -15.34
C LEU A 109 7.39 18.56 -16.78
N LEU A 110 6.86 19.52 -17.54
CA LEU A 110 6.44 19.33 -18.93
C LEU A 110 7.62 19.21 -19.91
N SER A 111 8.73 19.87 -19.61
CA SER A 111 9.91 19.87 -20.48
C SER A 111 10.70 18.55 -20.44
N SER A 112 10.44 17.68 -19.47
CA SER A 112 11.22 16.46 -19.27
C SER A 112 10.35 15.23 -19.01
N GLU A 113 10.37 14.29 -19.94
CA GLU A 113 9.77 12.97 -19.75
C GLU A 113 10.37 12.17 -18.58
N PHE A 114 11.54 12.59 -18.09
CA PHE A 114 12.22 11.95 -16.99
C PHE A 114 11.35 11.85 -15.72
N TYR A 115 10.63 12.93 -15.37
CA TYR A 115 9.77 12.94 -14.19
C TYR A 115 8.56 12.02 -14.33
N HIS A 116 8.00 11.88 -15.54
CA HIS A 116 6.91 10.95 -15.82
C HIS A 116 7.38 9.50 -15.65
N LEU A 117 8.51 9.16 -16.25
CA LEU A 117 9.09 7.81 -16.13
C LEU A 117 9.51 7.52 -14.69
N MET A 118 10.08 8.50 -13.99
CA MET A 118 10.45 8.37 -12.58
C MET A 118 9.21 8.11 -11.69
N PHE A 119 8.10 8.82 -11.93
CA PHE A 119 6.83 8.58 -11.23
C PHE A 119 6.36 7.14 -11.42
N ILE A 120 6.28 6.68 -12.68
CA ILE A 120 5.87 5.33 -13.02
C ILE A 120 6.80 4.28 -12.38
N ALA A 121 8.12 4.51 -12.45
CA ALA A 121 9.12 3.60 -11.88
C ALA A 121 9.01 3.50 -10.35
N ILE A 122 8.77 4.60 -9.66
CA ILE A 122 8.58 4.62 -8.20
C ILE A 122 7.35 3.77 -7.82
N PHE A 123 6.21 3.95 -8.50
CA PHE A 123 5.02 3.16 -8.25
C PHE A 123 5.22 1.68 -8.62
N PHE A 124 5.94 1.40 -9.69
CA PHE A 124 6.30 0.02 -10.04
C PHE A 124 7.08 -0.66 -8.91
N ILE A 125 8.13 0.00 -8.41
CA ILE A 125 8.93 -0.51 -7.28
C ILE A 125 8.06 -0.70 -6.03
N TYR A 126 7.17 0.25 -5.73
CA TYR A 126 6.25 0.15 -4.59
C TYR A 126 5.34 -1.08 -4.71
N TYR A 127 4.72 -1.29 -5.86
CA TYR A 127 3.81 -2.43 -6.06
C TYR A 127 4.52 -3.78 -6.05
N LEU A 128 5.82 -3.86 -6.39
CA LEU A 128 6.62 -5.08 -6.27
C LEU A 128 6.69 -5.64 -4.84
N ALA A 129 6.37 -4.84 -3.81
CA ALA A 129 6.25 -5.33 -2.45
C ALA A 129 5.07 -6.30 -2.26
N LYS A 130 3.95 -6.08 -2.94
CA LYS A 130 2.68 -6.81 -2.69
C LYS A 130 2.81 -8.33 -2.78
N PRO A 131 3.38 -8.93 -3.85
CA PRO A 131 3.53 -10.38 -3.97
C PRO A 131 4.45 -11.02 -2.93
N VAL A 132 5.24 -10.23 -2.22
CA VAL A 132 6.11 -10.71 -1.13
C VAL A 132 5.46 -10.48 0.24
N VAL A 133 4.97 -9.28 0.48
CA VAL A 133 4.48 -8.85 1.79
C VAL A 133 3.17 -9.55 2.16
N LEU A 134 2.19 -9.60 1.25
CA LEU A 134 0.87 -10.16 1.53
C LEU A 134 0.91 -11.65 1.94
N PRO A 135 1.62 -12.55 1.22
CA PRO A 135 1.70 -13.95 1.63
C PRO A 135 2.39 -14.14 2.98
N ILE A 136 3.41 -13.34 3.29
CA ILE A 136 4.11 -13.44 4.58
C ILE A 136 3.21 -12.98 5.73
N ILE A 137 2.50 -11.87 5.57
CA ILE A 137 1.54 -11.39 6.58
C ILE A 137 0.46 -12.44 6.80
N ASN A 138 -0.14 -12.96 5.72
CA ASN A 138 -1.16 -14.00 5.82
C ASN A 138 -0.66 -15.27 6.54
N LEU A 139 0.60 -15.65 6.31
CA LEU A 139 1.22 -16.76 7.03
C LEU A 139 1.33 -16.46 8.54
N TYR A 140 1.75 -15.26 8.94
CA TYR A 140 1.80 -14.88 10.35
C TYR A 140 0.42 -14.84 11.00
N LEU A 141 -0.60 -14.35 10.29
CA LEU A 141 -1.96 -14.33 10.78
C LEU A 141 -2.51 -15.75 10.98
N LYS A 142 -2.29 -16.65 10.02
CA LYS A 142 -2.69 -18.08 10.13
C LYS A 142 -2.03 -18.79 11.30
N ASN A 143 -0.77 -18.47 11.59
CA ASN A 143 -0.05 -19.09 12.69
C ASN A 143 -0.49 -18.59 14.08
N ASN A 144 -1.05 -17.39 14.15
CA ASN A 144 -1.37 -16.73 15.42
C ASN A 144 -2.86 -16.69 15.74
N TYR A 145 -3.73 -16.76 14.73
CA TYR A 145 -5.18 -16.85 14.93
C TYR A 145 -5.64 -18.31 14.93
N LYS A 146 -6.58 -18.64 15.79
CA LYS A 146 -7.30 -19.92 15.71
C LYS A 146 -8.19 -19.94 14.48
N ASP A 147 -8.31 -21.10 13.84
CA ASP A 147 -9.12 -21.26 12.61
C ASP A 147 -10.55 -20.76 12.78
N GLN A 148 -11.14 -21.00 13.96
CA GLN A 148 -12.52 -20.56 14.29
C GLN A 148 -12.67 -19.03 14.31
N ASN A 149 -11.62 -18.29 14.64
CA ASN A 149 -11.64 -16.84 14.80
C ASN A 149 -11.07 -16.12 13.58
N PHE A 150 -10.27 -16.82 12.75
CA PHE A 150 -9.51 -16.22 11.65
C PHE A 150 -10.38 -15.34 10.75
N GLY A 151 -11.48 -15.88 10.22
CA GLY A 151 -12.35 -15.15 9.30
C GLY A 151 -12.92 -13.87 9.92
N LYS A 152 -13.36 -13.92 11.18
CA LYS A 152 -13.92 -12.76 11.88
C LYS A 152 -12.86 -11.68 12.13
N LEU A 153 -11.72 -12.07 12.68
CA LEU A 153 -10.63 -11.12 13.01
C LEU A 153 -10.04 -10.48 11.75
N PHE A 154 -9.91 -11.26 10.68
CA PHE A 154 -9.47 -10.76 9.38
C PHE A 154 -10.48 -9.76 8.79
N SER A 155 -11.78 -10.05 8.88
CA SER A 155 -12.83 -9.14 8.40
C SER A 155 -12.84 -7.80 9.13
N TYR A 156 -12.63 -7.78 10.46
CA TYR A 156 -12.50 -6.53 11.21
C TYR A 156 -11.33 -5.68 10.73
N SER A 157 -10.19 -6.31 10.52
CA SER A 157 -9.00 -5.61 10.03
C SER A 157 -9.20 -5.07 8.62
N THR A 158 -9.83 -5.85 7.74
CA THR A 158 -10.19 -5.40 6.38
C THR A 158 -11.20 -4.25 6.40
N MET A 159 -12.18 -4.29 7.30
CA MET A 159 -13.15 -3.20 7.46
C MET A 159 -12.46 -1.89 7.86
N ILE A 160 -11.53 -1.94 8.82
CA ILE A 160 -10.74 -0.75 9.22
C ILE A 160 -9.88 -0.26 8.06
N ASN A 161 -9.20 -1.17 7.35
CA ASN A 161 -8.40 -0.83 6.18
C ASN A 161 -9.24 -0.06 5.14
N ASN A 162 -10.40 -0.61 4.74
CA ASN A 162 -11.27 0.00 3.74
C ASN A 162 -11.86 1.34 4.22
N ALA A 163 -12.31 1.42 5.48
CA ALA A 163 -12.84 2.66 6.03
C ALA A 163 -11.78 3.77 6.04
N THR A 164 -10.57 3.43 6.48
CA THR A 164 -9.43 4.36 6.49
C THR A 164 -9.03 4.76 5.07
N MET A 165 -9.01 3.82 4.13
CA MET A 165 -8.71 4.07 2.73
C MET A 165 -9.69 5.10 2.15
N ILE A 166 -11.01 4.94 2.36
CA ILE A 166 -12.03 5.88 1.86
C ILE A 166 -11.80 7.28 2.43
N VAL A 167 -11.60 7.38 3.75
CA VAL A 167 -11.36 8.68 4.41
C VAL A 167 -10.07 9.32 3.90
N ALA A 168 -8.99 8.56 3.78
CA ALA A 168 -7.71 9.06 3.28
C ALA A 168 -7.80 9.53 1.82
N THR A 169 -8.49 8.78 0.95
CA THR A 169 -8.72 9.17 -0.45
C THR A 169 -9.47 10.51 -0.52
N PHE A 170 -10.53 10.65 0.27
CA PHE A 170 -11.31 11.89 0.31
C PHE A 170 -10.48 13.08 0.80
N LEU A 171 -9.77 12.92 1.92
CA LEU A 171 -8.93 13.98 2.48
C LEU A 171 -7.78 14.37 1.53
N PHE A 172 -7.14 13.38 0.91
CA PHE A 172 -6.09 13.66 -0.07
C PHE A 172 -6.63 14.35 -1.32
N GLY A 173 -7.82 13.96 -1.79
CA GLY A 173 -8.52 14.66 -2.88
C GLY A 173 -8.75 16.13 -2.56
N LEU A 174 -9.24 16.45 -1.35
CA LEU A 174 -9.41 17.84 -0.90
C LEU A 174 -8.07 18.60 -0.88
N LEU A 175 -6.99 17.99 -0.38
CA LEU A 175 -5.66 18.62 -0.39
C LEU A 175 -5.19 18.94 -1.82
N MET A 176 -5.42 18.03 -2.75
CA MET A 176 -5.07 18.20 -4.17
C MET A 176 -5.89 19.29 -4.85
N ASP A 177 -7.10 19.61 -4.37
CA ASP A 177 -7.89 20.72 -4.87
C ASP A 177 -7.34 22.09 -4.41
N PHE A 178 -6.68 22.16 -3.25
CA PHE A 178 -6.02 23.39 -2.80
C PHE A 178 -4.69 23.63 -3.53
N ASP A 179 -3.85 22.61 -3.69
CA ASP A 179 -2.57 22.70 -4.43
C ASP A 179 -2.20 21.33 -5.03
N TYR A 180 -2.00 21.30 -6.33
CA TYR A 180 -1.60 20.11 -7.08
C TYR A 180 -0.24 19.54 -6.68
N ASN A 181 0.58 20.27 -5.92
CA ASN A 181 1.90 19.86 -5.49
C ASN A 181 1.90 19.04 -4.17
N TRP A 182 0.74 18.89 -3.51
CA TRP A 182 0.65 18.13 -2.25
C TRP A 182 1.13 16.68 -2.37
N TYR A 183 1.04 16.05 -3.55
CA TYR A 183 1.54 14.69 -3.75
C TYR A 183 3.03 14.55 -3.39
N ARG A 184 3.84 15.61 -3.54
CA ARG A 184 5.27 15.61 -3.23
C ARG A 184 5.55 15.45 -1.73
N ILE A 185 4.64 15.85 -0.89
CA ILE A 185 4.76 15.78 0.57
C ILE A 185 4.02 14.56 1.13
N VAL A 186 2.91 14.19 0.52
CA VAL A 186 2.02 13.15 1.05
C VAL A 186 2.47 11.75 0.63
N TYR A 187 3.10 11.57 -0.53
CA TYR A 187 3.57 10.25 -1.00
C TYR A 187 4.80 9.72 -0.24
N PRO A 188 5.78 10.51 0.18
CA PRO A 188 6.86 10.06 1.05
C PRO A 188 6.40 9.62 2.42
#